data_926f9f7eb4fd2eb736ced78ab980225c
#
_entry.id   926f9f7eb4fd2eb736ced78ab980225c
#
_cell.length_a   1.000
_cell.length_b   1.000
_cell.length_c   1.000
_cell.angle_alpha   90.00
_cell.angle_beta   90.00
_cell.angle_gamma   90.00
#
_symmetry.space_group_name_H-M   'P 1'
#
loop_
_entity.id
_entity.type
_entity.pdbx_description
1 polymer ?
#
loop_
_entity_poly.entity_id
_entity_poly.type
_entity_poly.pdbx_seq_one_letter_code
_entity_poly.pdbx_strand_id
1 'polypeptide(L)'
;MERFGLVGLPNAGKSSLYNALTGSNALAAPYPFATKDPNIGVAKVLDPRLDALAKMSESKKVVNATIEVVDIGGLVEGASKGEGLGNKFLANIREVDAIVFVLRAFVDDDIPGPSDPLEHLRVVELELALADLESVETKLGKMQKAARMDKSIADEVAALERAQKQLADGRPLYRAGISDADRELLAPHFLLTTRRVLAVVNVAENALDTIPAQVARVAAELAPPGSASEHEVEVLGMSVQIEAEEIGRAHV
;
A
#
# COMPACT_ATOMS: atom_id res chain seq x y z
N MET A 1 0.20 -9.82 -14.78
CA MET A 1 -0.68 -9.99 -13.61
C MET A 1 -0.30 -8.86 -12.68
N GLU A 2 -1.27 -8.08 -12.23
CA GLU A 2 -1.01 -6.96 -11.31
C GLU A 2 -0.66 -7.49 -9.93
N ARG A 3 0.28 -6.82 -9.26
CA ARG A 3 0.82 -7.21 -7.96
C ARG A 3 0.51 -6.15 -6.91
N PHE A 4 -0.16 -6.52 -5.81
CA PHE A 4 -0.52 -5.65 -4.70
C PHE A 4 0.26 -6.02 -3.45
N GLY A 5 0.89 -5.02 -2.82
CA GLY A 5 1.59 -5.19 -1.55
C GLY A 5 0.76 -4.74 -0.36
N LEU A 6 0.54 -5.62 0.61
CA LEU A 6 -0.07 -5.26 1.88
C LEU A 6 0.97 -4.62 2.79
N VAL A 7 0.75 -3.37 3.16
CA VAL A 7 1.67 -2.54 3.94
C VAL A 7 0.97 -1.97 5.18
N GLY A 8 1.65 -1.92 6.30
CA GLY A 8 1.10 -1.38 7.55
C GLY A 8 1.97 -1.77 8.74
N LEU A 9 1.70 -1.20 9.90
CA LEU A 9 2.41 -1.51 11.14
C LEU A 9 2.22 -2.98 11.53
N PRO A 10 3.05 -3.53 12.43
CA PRO A 10 2.82 -4.84 13.00
C PRO A 10 1.41 -4.96 13.58
N ASN A 11 0.83 -6.14 13.46
CA ASN A 11 -0.49 -6.48 14.03
C ASN A 11 -1.69 -5.66 13.50
N ALA A 12 -1.54 -5.01 12.34
CA ALA A 12 -2.66 -4.33 11.69
C ALA A 12 -3.66 -5.27 10.99
N GLY A 13 -3.34 -6.57 10.89
CA GLY A 13 -4.19 -7.57 10.23
C GLY A 13 -3.77 -7.92 8.80
N LYS A 14 -2.55 -7.55 8.36
CA LYS A 14 -2.06 -7.82 6.98
C LYS A 14 -2.06 -9.29 6.60
N SER A 15 -1.43 -10.14 7.43
CA SER A 15 -1.34 -11.58 7.15
C SER A 15 -2.72 -12.26 7.23
N SER A 16 -3.62 -11.76 8.08
CA SER A 16 -5.01 -12.24 8.13
C SER A 16 -5.76 -11.88 6.85
N LEU A 17 -5.60 -10.63 6.37
CA LEU A 17 -6.18 -10.19 5.09
C LEU A 17 -5.59 -10.97 3.90
N TYR A 18 -4.27 -11.19 3.90
CA TYR A 18 -3.61 -12.03 2.90
C TYR A 18 -4.21 -13.44 2.86
N ASN A 19 -4.37 -14.08 4.02
CA ASN A 19 -4.94 -15.42 4.14
C ASN A 19 -6.38 -15.46 3.62
N ALA A 20 -7.18 -14.47 3.99
CA ALA A 20 -8.54 -14.35 3.50
C ALA A 20 -8.60 -14.24 1.98
N LEU A 21 -7.80 -13.37 1.37
CA LEU A 21 -7.80 -13.14 -0.07
C LEU A 21 -7.26 -14.31 -0.90
N THR A 22 -6.26 -15.02 -0.39
CA THR A 22 -5.54 -16.06 -1.15
C THR A 22 -5.96 -17.49 -0.81
N GLY A 23 -6.72 -17.68 0.28
CA GLY A 23 -7.02 -19.00 0.83
C GLY A 23 -5.79 -19.72 1.40
N SER A 24 -4.74 -18.97 1.74
CA SER A 24 -3.47 -19.47 2.26
C SER A 24 -3.45 -19.49 3.78
N ASN A 25 -2.44 -20.14 4.38
CA ASN A 25 -2.21 -20.19 5.82
C ASN A 25 -0.87 -19.52 6.19
N ALA A 26 -0.65 -18.26 5.80
CA ALA A 26 0.50 -17.51 6.24
C ALA A 26 0.45 -17.28 7.77
N LEU A 27 1.63 -17.25 8.40
CA LEU A 27 1.73 -17.10 9.85
C LEU A 27 1.27 -15.70 10.28
N ALA A 28 0.09 -15.62 10.88
CA ALA A 28 -0.39 -14.43 11.58
C ALA A 28 -0.04 -14.58 13.07
N ALA A 29 0.96 -13.85 13.54
CA ALA A 29 1.41 -13.94 14.93
C ALA A 29 1.46 -12.54 15.57
N PRO A 30 1.17 -12.41 16.88
CA PRO A 30 1.01 -11.13 17.57
C PRO A 30 2.35 -10.45 17.94
N TYR A 31 3.45 -10.83 17.31
CA TYR A 31 4.76 -10.21 17.57
C TYR A 31 5.34 -9.55 16.31
N PRO A 32 6.10 -8.45 16.46
CA PRO A 32 6.74 -7.77 15.34
C PRO A 32 7.68 -8.70 14.56
N PHE A 33 7.73 -8.53 13.22
CA PHE A 33 8.58 -9.32 12.32
C PHE A 33 8.25 -10.83 12.26
N ALA A 34 7.00 -11.21 12.53
CA ALA A 34 6.55 -12.58 12.31
C ALA A 34 6.75 -13.02 10.85
N THR A 35 6.51 -12.11 9.91
CA THR A 35 6.79 -12.29 8.47
C THR A 35 8.15 -11.68 8.12
N LYS A 36 9.15 -12.54 7.91
CA LYS A 36 10.53 -12.12 7.55
C LYS A 36 10.76 -12.03 6.04
N ASP A 37 10.19 -12.96 5.30
CA ASP A 37 10.19 -12.98 3.84
C ASP A 37 8.74 -12.80 3.36
N PRO A 38 8.51 -12.11 2.24
CA PRO A 38 7.15 -11.85 1.77
C PRO A 38 6.46 -13.17 1.38
N ASN A 39 5.20 -13.33 1.81
CA ASN A 39 4.36 -14.38 1.28
C ASN A 39 3.70 -13.85 0.00
N ILE A 40 3.78 -14.63 -1.07
CA ILE A 40 3.16 -14.28 -2.35
C ILE A 40 2.06 -15.29 -2.65
N GLY A 41 0.86 -14.81 -2.89
CA GLY A 41 -0.29 -15.63 -3.21
C GLY A 41 -1.11 -15.02 -4.35
N VAL A 42 -2.02 -15.81 -4.89
CA VAL A 42 -2.89 -15.41 -5.99
C VAL A 42 -4.33 -15.38 -5.50
N ALA A 43 -4.95 -14.23 -5.61
CA ALA A 43 -6.37 -14.04 -5.35
C ALA A 43 -7.16 -14.03 -6.67
N LYS A 44 -8.33 -14.67 -6.68
CA LYS A 44 -9.25 -14.64 -7.82
C LYS A 44 -10.16 -13.42 -7.70
N VAL A 45 -10.33 -12.70 -8.79
CA VAL A 45 -11.33 -11.62 -8.89
C VAL A 45 -12.63 -12.25 -9.37
N LEU A 46 -13.59 -12.36 -8.45
CA LEU A 46 -14.91 -12.91 -8.76
C LEU A 46 -15.74 -11.82 -9.44
N ASP A 47 -16.29 -12.15 -10.63
CA ASP A 47 -17.16 -11.25 -11.38
C ASP A 47 -18.43 -12.02 -11.80
N PRO A 48 -19.60 -11.70 -11.22
CA PRO A 48 -20.86 -12.35 -11.54
C PRO A 48 -21.24 -12.23 -13.04
N ARG A 49 -20.73 -11.20 -13.73
CA ARG A 49 -20.96 -11.02 -15.17
C ARG A 49 -20.26 -12.12 -15.98
N LEU A 50 -19.10 -12.58 -15.50
CA LEU A 50 -18.37 -13.68 -16.15
C LEU A 50 -19.17 -14.98 -16.09
N ASP A 51 -19.78 -15.29 -14.94
CA ASP A 51 -20.62 -16.48 -14.77
C ASP A 51 -21.86 -16.40 -15.64
N ALA A 52 -22.50 -15.24 -15.73
CA ALA A 52 -23.66 -15.03 -16.60
C ALA A 52 -23.29 -15.22 -18.08
N LEU A 53 -22.17 -14.67 -18.53
CA LEU A 53 -21.67 -14.82 -19.90
C LEU A 53 -21.27 -16.27 -20.20
N ALA A 54 -20.63 -16.94 -19.26
CA ALA A 54 -20.26 -18.35 -19.42
C ALA A 54 -21.48 -19.25 -19.57
N LYS A 55 -22.55 -19.00 -18.79
CA LYS A 55 -23.81 -19.72 -18.90
C LYS A 55 -24.52 -19.45 -20.24
N MET A 56 -24.52 -18.19 -20.69
CA MET A 56 -25.15 -17.78 -21.93
C MET A 56 -24.46 -18.43 -23.18
N SER A 57 -23.12 -18.55 -23.15
CA SER A 57 -22.31 -19.08 -24.24
C SER A 57 -21.98 -20.57 -24.07
N GLU A 58 -22.55 -21.24 -23.07
CA GLU A 58 -22.29 -22.66 -22.75
C GLU A 58 -20.78 -22.98 -22.68
N SER A 59 -20.02 -22.07 -22.03
CA SER A 59 -18.56 -22.18 -21.98
C SER A 59 -18.11 -23.39 -21.18
N LYS A 60 -17.27 -24.24 -21.76
CA LYS A 60 -16.70 -25.41 -21.07
C LYS A 60 -15.70 -25.08 -19.97
N LYS A 61 -15.13 -23.88 -19.99
CA LYS A 61 -14.13 -23.44 -19.03
C LYS A 61 -14.32 -21.96 -18.75
N VAL A 62 -14.40 -21.60 -17.47
CA VAL A 62 -14.45 -20.22 -16.98
C VAL A 62 -13.14 -19.93 -16.27
N VAL A 63 -12.50 -18.81 -16.61
CA VAL A 63 -11.23 -18.39 -16.00
C VAL A 63 -11.41 -16.97 -15.49
N ASN A 64 -11.39 -16.82 -14.16
CA ASN A 64 -11.44 -15.51 -13.52
C ASN A 64 -10.12 -14.75 -13.72
N ALA A 65 -10.19 -13.44 -13.70
CA ALA A 65 -9.01 -12.61 -13.54
C ALA A 65 -8.34 -12.92 -12.20
N THR A 66 -7.04 -12.74 -12.13
CA THR A 66 -6.25 -12.97 -10.92
C THR A 66 -5.33 -11.80 -10.63
N ILE A 67 -5.13 -11.55 -9.36
CA ILE A 67 -4.16 -10.59 -8.84
C ILE A 67 -3.16 -11.32 -7.96
N GLU A 68 -1.92 -10.85 -7.93
CA GLU A 68 -0.89 -11.32 -7.02
C GLU A 68 -0.92 -10.46 -5.76
N VAL A 69 -1.08 -11.08 -4.60
CA VAL A 69 -1.09 -10.41 -3.29
C VAL A 69 0.20 -10.75 -2.56
N VAL A 70 0.89 -9.74 -2.08
CA VAL A 70 2.17 -9.87 -1.37
C VAL A 70 1.97 -9.41 0.07
N ASP A 71 2.09 -10.34 1.03
CA ASP A 71 2.15 -9.99 2.45
C ASP A 71 3.56 -9.49 2.77
N ILE A 72 3.72 -8.18 2.72
CA ILE A 72 4.98 -7.53 3.07
C ILE A 72 5.01 -7.36 4.59
N GLY A 73 6.05 -7.85 5.25
CA GLY A 73 6.19 -7.81 6.71
C GLY A 73 5.88 -6.43 7.32
N GLY A 74 5.59 -6.37 8.61
CA GLY A 74 5.20 -5.11 9.26
C GLY A 74 6.30 -4.04 9.20
N LEU A 75 5.93 -2.83 8.78
CA LEU A 75 6.79 -1.65 8.85
C LEU A 75 6.98 -1.27 10.31
N VAL A 76 8.20 -1.03 10.72
CA VAL A 76 8.54 -0.54 12.05
C VAL A 76 9.11 0.84 11.92
N GLU A 77 8.80 1.70 12.87
CA GLU A 77 9.35 3.05 12.95
C GLU A 77 10.89 3.01 12.90
N GLY A 78 11.48 3.86 12.04
CA GLY A 78 12.92 3.86 11.79
C GLY A 78 13.39 2.86 10.73
N ALA A 79 12.49 2.18 10.01
CA ALA A 79 12.85 1.23 8.95
C ALA A 79 13.64 1.87 7.81
N SER A 80 13.40 3.14 7.52
CA SER A 80 14.13 3.92 6.51
C SER A 80 15.59 4.21 6.90
N LYS A 81 15.89 4.22 8.19
CA LYS A 81 17.26 4.48 8.73
C LYS A 81 17.99 3.21 9.16
N GLY A 82 17.30 2.05 9.14
CA GLY A 82 17.81 0.79 9.67
C GLY A 82 18.59 -0.03 8.64
N GLU A 83 19.65 -0.69 9.10
CA GLU A 83 20.31 -1.76 8.35
C GLU A 83 19.48 -3.05 8.44
N GLY A 84 19.36 -3.80 7.34
CA GLY A 84 18.83 -5.15 7.34
C GLY A 84 17.35 -5.26 7.00
N LEU A 85 16.45 -5.50 7.96
CA LEU A 85 15.05 -5.83 7.71
C LEU A 85 14.25 -4.68 7.07
N GLY A 86 14.54 -3.42 7.43
CA GLY A 86 13.91 -2.25 6.84
C GLY A 86 14.19 -2.12 5.34
N ASN A 87 15.44 -2.33 4.92
CA ASN A 87 15.82 -2.28 3.51
C ASN A 87 15.18 -3.41 2.69
N LYS A 88 15.03 -4.62 3.24
CA LYS A 88 14.28 -5.71 2.60
C LYS A 88 12.80 -5.36 2.41
N PHE A 89 12.19 -4.80 3.44
CA PHE A 89 10.80 -4.34 3.39
C PHE A 89 10.59 -3.31 2.26
N LEU A 90 11.42 -2.27 2.21
CA LEU A 90 11.33 -1.25 1.17
C LEU A 90 11.62 -1.80 -0.24
N ALA A 91 12.53 -2.79 -0.37
CA ALA A 91 12.78 -3.48 -1.63
C ALA A 91 11.53 -4.24 -2.11
N ASN A 92 10.83 -4.94 -1.22
CA ASN A 92 9.60 -5.66 -1.56
C ASN A 92 8.50 -4.73 -2.03
N ILE A 93 8.36 -3.53 -1.43
CA ILE A 93 7.39 -2.51 -1.90
C ILE A 93 7.74 -2.00 -3.30
N ARG A 94 9.02 -1.91 -3.67
CA ARG A 94 9.42 -1.49 -5.03
C ARG A 94 8.99 -2.46 -6.12
N GLU A 95 8.74 -3.72 -5.78
CA GLU A 95 8.37 -4.77 -6.73
C GLU A 95 6.86 -4.87 -6.99
N VAL A 96 6.02 -4.13 -6.26
CA VAL A 96 4.57 -4.16 -6.45
C VAL A 96 4.06 -2.99 -7.30
N ASP A 97 2.91 -3.18 -7.96
CA ASP A 97 2.29 -2.17 -8.83
C ASP A 97 1.44 -1.18 -8.02
N ALA A 98 0.84 -1.66 -6.91
CA ALA A 98 0.04 -0.85 -6.01
C ALA A 98 0.25 -1.26 -4.55
N ILE A 99 -0.02 -0.33 -3.64
CA ILE A 99 0.11 -0.50 -2.19
C ILE A 99 -1.28 -0.53 -1.57
N VAL A 100 -1.55 -1.50 -0.72
CA VAL A 100 -2.73 -1.56 0.12
C VAL A 100 -2.31 -1.31 1.56
N PHE A 101 -2.63 -0.13 2.09
CA PHE A 101 -2.42 0.16 3.50
C PHE A 101 -3.45 -0.59 4.34
N VAL A 102 -2.99 -1.37 5.30
CA VAL A 102 -3.85 -2.01 6.31
C VAL A 102 -3.69 -1.25 7.61
N LEU A 103 -4.73 -0.53 8.00
CA LEU A 103 -4.75 0.40 9.12
C LEU A 103 -5.60 -0.18 10.26
N ARG A 104 -4.98 -0.35 11.43
CA ARG A 104 -5.67 -0.88 12.60
C ARG A 104 -6.59 0.18 13.21
N ALA A 105 -7.86 -0.16 13.40
CA ALA A 105 -8.87 0.65 14.05
C ALA A 105 -9.61 -0.16 15.16
N PHE A 106 -8.90 -1.06 15.83
CA PHE A 106 -9.43 -1.87 16.94
C PHE A 106 -8.45 -1.89 18.11
N VAL A 107 -8.99 -2.02 19.31
CA VAL A 107 -8.22 -2.22 20.55
C VAL A 107 -8.19 -3.71 20.85
N ASP A 108 -7.02 -4.20 21.24
CA ASP A 108 -6.81 -5.57 21.72
C ASP A 108 -5.68 -5.49 22.75
N ASP A 109 -5.98 -5.87 23.99
CA ASP A 109 -5.06 -5.75 25.12
C ASP A 109 -3.83 -6.66 24.99
N ASP A 110 -3.95 -7.74 24.24
CA ASP A 110 -2.86 -8.68 23.95
C ASP A 110 -1.95 -8.21 22.80
N ILE A 111 -2.37 -7.19 22.07
CA ILE A 111 -1.66 -6.68 20.89
C ILE A 111 -1.09 -5.29 21.16
N PRO A 112 0.22 -5.14 21.33
CA PRO A 112 0.85 -3.85 21.54
C PRO A 112 0.78 -2.94 20.30
N GLY A 113 0.85 -1.63 20.54
CA GLY A 113 0.92 -0.60 19.49
C GLY A 113 -0.37 0.22 19.36
N PRO A 114 -0.33 1.27 18.54
CA PRO A 114 -1.45 2.18 18.37
C PRO A 114 -2.67 1.47 17.78
N SER A 115 -3.86 1.96 18.12
CA SER A 115 -5.15 1.49 17.61
C SER A 115 -5.90 2.56 16.80
N ASP A 116 -5.29 3.74 16.62
CA ASP A 116 -5.84 4.79 15.76
C ASP A 116 -5.32 4.62 14.32
N PRO A 117 -6.21 4.46 13.32
CA PRO A 117 -5.82 4.28 11.93
C PRO A 117 -5.05 5.48 11.34
N LEU A 118 -5.29 6.70 11.85
CA LEU A 118 -4.53 7.88 11.41
C LEU A 118 -3.09 7.87 11.92
N GLU A 119 -2.86 7.38 13.12
CA GLU A 119 -1.52 7.21 13.67
C GLU A 119 -0.74 6.16 12.87
N HIS A 120 -1.38 5.02 12.56
CA HIS A 120 -0.82 4.01 11.65
C HIS A 120 -0.44 4.59 10.30
N LEU A 121 -1.36 5.35 9.68
CA LEU A 121 -1.15 5.96 8.37
C LEU A 121 0.07 6.89 8.39
N ARG A 122 0.14 7.79 9.36
CA ARG A 122 1.23 8.79 9.47
C ARG A 122 2.61 8.15 9.62
N VAL A 123 2.71 7.10 10.42
CA VAL A 123 3.99 6.37 10.58
C VAL A 123 4.41 5.72 9.26
N VAL A 124 3.48 5.03 8.59
CA VAL A 124 3.77 4.37 7.30
C VAL A 124 4.16 5.39 6.23
N GLU A 125 3.39 6.47 6.09
CA GLU A 125 3.65 7.54 5.13
C GLU A 125 5.02 8.18 5.35
N LEU A 126 5.36 8.46 6.61
CA LEU A 126 6.64 9.07 6.96
C LEU A 126 7.82 8.19 6.55
N GLU A 127 7.76 6.89 6.84
CA GLU A 127 8.83 5.96 6.49
C GLU A 127 9.01 5.82 4.97
N LEU A 128 7.90 5.78 4.21
CA LEU A 128 7.96 5.74 2.74
C LEU A 128 8.52 7.04 2.18
N ALA A 129 8.11 8.20 2.72
CA ALA A 129 8.60 9.50 2.28
C ALA A 129 10.09 9.69 2.58
N LEU A 130 10.57 9.25 3.75
CA LEU A 130 11.99 9.32 4.11
C LEU A 130 12.85 8.42 3.20
N ALA A 131 12.39 7.21 2.89
CA ALA A 131 13.09 6.30 1.99
C ALA A 131 13.19 6.86 0.55
N ASP A 132 12.12 7.51 0.08
CA ASP A 132 12.13 8.16 -1.22
C ASP A 132 12.99 9.41 -1.21
N LEU A 133 12.98 10.20 -0.14
CA LEU A 133 13.82 11.39 -0.01
C LEU A 133 15.31 11.02 -0.13
N GLU A 134 15.77 10.01 0.58
CA GLU A 134 17.14 9.51 0.49
C GLU A 134 17.49 9.07 -0.95
N SER A 135 16.57 8.34 -1.60
CA SER A 135 16.74 7.91 -2.99
C SER A 135 16.84 9.09 -3.95
N VAL A 136 15.98 10.09 -3.80
CA VAL A 136 15.94 11.31 -4.63
C VAL A 136 17.21 12.15 -4.42
N GLU A 137 17.64 12.38 -3.17
CA GLU A 137 18.85 13.14 -2.86
C GLU A 137 20.11 12.50 -3.47
N THR A 138 20.22 11.18 -3.35
CA THR A 138 21.33 10.43 -3.94
C THR A 138 21.38 10.58 -5.46
N LYS A 139 20.22 10.55 -6.14
CA LYS A 139 20.12 10.69 -7.59
C LYS A 139 20.35 12.13 -8.03
N LEU A 140 19.75 13.12 -7.37
CA LEU A 140 19.94 14.53 -7.66
C LEU A 140 21.41 14.95 -7.62
N GLY A 141 22.17 14.49 -6.63
CA GLY A 141 23.59 14.79 -6.52
C GLY A 141 24.43 14.36 -7.74
N LYS A 142 24.02 13.28 -8.42
CA LYS A 142 24.63 12.77 -9.65
C LYS A 142 24.08 13.48 -10.89
N MET A 143 22.78 13.61 -11.00
CA MET A 143 22.09 14.11 -12.19
C MET A 143 22.26 15.60 -12.40
N GLN A 144 22.32 16.43 -11.35
CA GLN A 144 22.60 17.86 -11.45
C GLN A 144 23.98 18.15 -12.07
N LYS A 145 24.97 17.29 -11.81
CA LYS A 145 26.28 17.38 -12.47
C LYS A 145 26.21 17.03 -13.96
N ALA A 146 25.45 15.95 -14.27
CA ALA A 146 25.26 15.50 -15.64
C ALA A 146 24.45 16.53 -16.48
N ALA A 147 23.41 17.15 -15.92
CA ALA A 147 22.57 18.14 -16.57
C ALA A 147 23.34 19.40 -17.03
N ARG A 148 24.50 19.69 -16.43
CA ARG A 148 25.38 20.77 -16.91
C ARG A 148 26.00 20.48 -18.28
N MET A 149 26.16 19.19 -18.60
CA MET A 149 26.74 18.73 -19.86
C MET A 149 25.65 18.28 -20.85
N ASP A 150 24.53 17.74 -20.35
CA ASP A 150 23.43 17.25 -21.15
C ASP A 150 22.11 17.91 -20.70
N LYS A 151 21.61 18.82 -21.56
CA LYS A 151 20.35 19.53 -21.28
C LYS A 151 19.11 18.68 -21.47
N SER A 152 19.22 17.50 -22.09
CA SER A 152 18.06 16.60 -22.32
C SER A 152 17.46 16.07 -21.05
N ILE A 153 18.21 15.99 -19.94
CA ILE A 153 17.76 15.51 -18.63
C ILE A 153 17.31 16.66 -17.69
N ALA A 154 17.27 17.89 -18.16
CA ALA A 154 16.96 19.05 -17.31
C ALA A 154 15.54 18.97 -16.71
N ASP A 155 14.56 18.52 -17.50
CA ASP A 155 13.17 18.37 -17.03
C ASP A 155 13.04 17.27 -15.99
N GLU A 156 13.77 16.17 -16.13
CA GLU A 156 13.84 15.08 -15.16
C GLU A 156 14.45 15.55 -13.82
N VAL A 157 15.54 16.32 -13.89
CA VAL A 157 16.16 16.94 -12.70
C VAL A 157 15.18 17.88 -12.01
N ALA A 158 14.47 18.72 -12.77
CA ALA A 158 13.46 19.62 -12.21
C ALA A 158 12.29 18.86 -11.56
N ALA A 159 11.86 17.73 -12.13
CA ALA A 159 10.85 16.88 -11.52
C ALA A 159 11.34 16.26 -10.19
N LEU A 160 12.60 15.79 -10.15
CA LEU A 160 13.22 15.28 -8.92
C LEU A 160 13.36 16.37 -7.84
N GLU A 161 13.69 17.61 -8.20
CA GLU A 161 13.78 18.74 -7.25
C GLU A 161 12.40 19.08 -6.66
N ARG A 162 11.34 19.04 -7.48
CA ARG A 162 9.96 19.19 -6.98
C ARG A 162 9.57 18.05 -6.03
N ALA A 163 9.90 16.81 -6.39
CA ALA A 163 9.68 15.64 -5.56
C ALA A 163 10.43 15.75 -4.23
N GLN A 164 11.71 16.13 -4.25
CA GLN A 164 12.52 16.35 -3.05
C GLN A 164 11.85 17.31 -2.08
N LYS A 165 11.33 18.44 -2.58
CA LYS A 165 10.66 19.44 -1.74
C LYS A 165 9.44 18.86 -1.03
N GLN A 166 8.58 18.11 -1.72
CA GLN A 166 7.40 17.51 -1.13
C GLN A 166 7.77 16.46 -0.06
N LEU A 167 8.74 15.60 -0.39
CA LEU A 167 9.22 14.54 0.50
C LEU A 167 9.91 15.11 1.75
N ALA A 168 10.68 16.20 1.61
CA ALA A 168 11.31 16.89 2.75
C ALA A 168 10.29 17.50 3.71
N ASP A 169 9.11 17.91 3.20
CA ASP A 169 7.97 18.35 4.00
C ASP A 169 7.19 17.15 4.63
N GLY A 170 7.68 15.91 4.47
CA GLY A 170 7.03 14.69 4.96
C GLY A 170 5.78 14.30 4.16
N ARG A 171 5.59 14.85 2.95
CA ARG A 171 4.41 14.62 2.11
C ARG A 171 4.69 13.57 1.05
N PRO A 172 4.00 12.40 1.07
CA PRO A 172 4.08 11.40 0.01
C PRO A 172 3.64 11.95 -1.34
N LEU A 173 4.28 11.51 -2.42
CA LEU A 173 4.04 12.05 -3.77
C LEU A 173 2.64 11.78 -4.30
N TYR A 174 1.99 10.68 -3.91
CA TYR A 174 0.59 10.41 -4.29
C TYR A 174 -0.40 11.43 -3.71
N ARG A 175 -0.05 12.13 -2.59
CA ARG A 175 -0.83 13.22 -2.00
C ARG A 175 -0.35 14.62 -2.42
N ALA A 176 0.80 14.72 -3.06
CA ALA A 176 1.44 15.99 -3.36
C ALA A 176 0.86 16.71 -4.60
N GLY A 177 -0.10 16.10 -5.29
CA GLY A 177 -0.69 16.69 -6.50
C GLY A 177 0.34 16.89 -7.62
N ILE A 178 1.31 15.99 -7.76
CA ILE A 178 2.27 16.02 -8.84
C ILE A 178 1.58 15.85 -10.19
N SER A 179 2.03 16.58 -11.22
CA SER A 179 1.49 16.50 -12.57
C SER A 179 1.75 15.14 -13.23
N ASP A 180 0.94 14.78 -14.23
CA ASP A 180 1.16 13.55 -15.01
C ASP A 180 2.51 13.58 -15.72
N ALA A 181 2.93 14.73 -16.21
CA ALA A 181 4.26 14.91 -16.79
C ALA A 181 5.38 14.63 -15.79
N ASP A 182 5.24 15.08 -14.53
CA ASP A 182 6.20 14.75 -13.49
C ASP A 182 6.16 13.25 -13.13
N ARG A 183 4.98 12.62 -13.15
CA ARG A 183 4.85 11.16 -12.92
C ARG A 183 5.62 10.36 -13.95
N GLU A 184 5.50 10.74 -15.24
CA GLU A 184 6.24 10.09 -16.32
C GLU A 184 7.76 10.26 -16.16
N LEU A 185 8.21 11.47 -15.82
CA LEU A 185 9.63 11.77 -15.58
C LEU A 185 10.18 11.04 -14.34
N LEU A 186 9.35 10.84 -13.31
CA LEU A 186 9.75 10.15 -12.09
C LEU A 186 9.64 8.62 -12.19
N ALA A 187 8.93 8.06 -13.17
CA ALA A 187 8.71 6.63 -13.30
C ALA A 187 10.01 5.79 -13.32
N PRO A 188 11.10 6.20 -14.02
CA PRO A 188 12.36 5.45 -14.01
C PRO A 188 13.06 5.40 -12.65
N HIS A 189 12.61 6.20 -11.69
CA HIS A 189 13.24 6.26 -10.37
C HIS A 189 12.69 5.27 -9.35
N PHE A 190 11.57 4.60 -9.66
CA PHE A 190 10.94 3.58 -8.80
C PHE A 190 10.67 4.07 -7.38
N LEU A 191 10.16 5.30 -7.25
CA LEU A 191 9.82 5.87 -5.95
C LEU A 191 8.59 5.15 -5.38
N LEU A 192 8.63 4.87 -4.08
CA LEU A 192 7.57 4.16 -3.34
C LEU A 192 6.28 4.97 -3.30
N THR A 193 6.42 6.27 -3.06
CA THR A 193 5.29 7.19 -2.90
C THR A 193 4.67 7.67 -4.21
N THR A 194 5.14 7.19 -5.37
CA THR A 194 4.47 7.37 -6.67
C THR A 194 3.49 6.25 -7.00
N ARG A 195 3.49 5.16 -6.22
CA ARG A 195 2.60 4.00 -6.43
C ARG A 195 1.15 4.39 -6.16
N ARG A 196 0.22 3.67 -6.81
CA ARG A 196 -1.20 3.74 -6.48
C ARG A 196 -1.43 3.21 -5.07
N VAL A 197 -2.35 3.82 -4.34
CA VAL A 197 -2.63 3.49 -2.94
C VAL A 197 -4.12 3.21 -2.78
N LEU A 198 -4.42 2.15 -2.04
CA LEU A 198 -5.72 1.84 -1.45
C LEU A 198 -5.52 1.75 0.07
N ALA A 199 -6.45 2.25 0.88
CA ALA A 199 -6.41 2.08 2.32
C ALA A 199 -7.56 1.17 2.79
N VAL A 200 -7.22 0.20 3.66
CA VAL A 200 -8.17 -0.68 4.35
C VAL A 200 -8.12 -0.36 5.83
N VAL A 201 -9.24 0.11 6.37
CA VAL A 201 -9.44 0.35 7.80
C VAL A 201 -10.00 -0.91 8.42
N ASN A 202 -9.18 -1.60 9.21
CA ASN A 202 -9.55 -2.87 9.86
C ASN A 202 -10.13 -2.59 11.25
N VAL A 203 -11.44 -2.81 11.42
CA VAL A 203 -12.17 -2.65 12.68
C VAL A 203 -12.39 -3.99 13.38
N ALA A 204 -12.70 -3.94 14.68
CA ALA A 204 -13.12 -5.13 15.43
C ALA A 204 -14.51 -5.63 14.95
N GLU A 205 -14.80 -6.91 15.16
CA GLU A 205 -16.07 -7.54 14.78
C GLU A 205 -17.29 -6.87 15.43
N ASN A 206 -17.13 -6.39 16.66
CA ASN A 206 -18.16 -5.73 17.43
C ASN A 206 -18.25 -4.20 17.20
N ALA A 207 -17.51 -3.66 16.23
CA ALA A 207 -17.40 -2.22 15.94
C ALA A 207 -17.69 -1.89 14.47
N LEU A 208 -18.47 -2.72 13.77
CA LEU A 208 -18.82 -2.52 12.35
C LEU A 208 -19.58 -1.21 12.09
N ASP A 209 -20.34 -0.76 13.06
CA ASP A 209 -21.07 0.51 13.04
C ASP A 209 -20.15 1.73 13.00
N THR A 210 -18.89 1.58 13.42
CA THR A 210 -17.87 2.64 13.37
C THR A 210 -17.24 2.82 12.00
N ILE A 211 -17.38 1.85 11.09
CA ILE A 211 -16.73 1.85 9.76
C ILE A 211 -16.94 3.17 9.01
N PRO A 212 -18.17 3.70 8.85
CA PRO A 212 -18.37 4.93 8.08
C PRO A 212 -17.59 6.12 8.65
N ALA A 213 -17.52 6.24 9.98
CA ALA A 213 -16.83 7.32 10.64
C ALA A 213 -15.29 7.18 10.50
N GLN A 214 -14.75 5.96 10.65
CA GLN A 214 -13.32 5.70 10.52
C GLN A 214 -12.86 5.89 9.07
N VAL A 215 -13.62 5.39 8.09
CA VAL A 215 -13.35 5.58 6.66
C VAL A 215 -13.34 7.07 6.32
N ALA A 216 -14.34 7.84 6.77
CA ALA A 216 -14.40 9.28 6.52
C ALA A 216 -13.18 10.03 7.11
N ARG A 217 -12.72 9.65 8.30
CA ARG A 217 -11.51 10.23 8.93
C ARG A 217 -10.26 9.98 8.10
N VAL A 218 -10.06 8.73 7.66
CA VAL A 218 -8.89 8.34 6.86
C VAL A 218 -8.95 8.96 5.47
N ALA A 219 -10.12 8.98 4.83
CA ALA A 219 -10.31 9.60 3.53
C ALA A 219 -10.03 11.11 3.56
N ALA A 220 -10.48 11.80 4.61
CA ALA A 220 -10.18 13.22 4.80
C ALA A 220 -8.68 13.51 4.99
N GLU A 221 -7.95 12.62 5.67
CA GLU A 221 -6.48 12.74 5.84
C GLU A 221 -5.76 12.48 4.51
N LEU A 222 -6.22 11.51 3.72
CA LEU A 222 -5.61 11.13 2.44
C LEU A 222 -5.96 12.09 1.29
N ALA A 223 -7.00 12.90 1.44
CA ALA A 223 -7.42 13.85 0.42
C ALA A 223 -6.31 14.87 0.11
N PRO A 224 -5.98 15.11 -1.16
CA PRO A 224 -5.01 16.14 -1.53
C PRO A 224 -5.56 17.53 -1.16
N PRO A 225 -4.72 18.46 -0.69
CA PRO A 225 -5.16 19.82 -0.41
C PRO A 225 -5.70 20.51 -1.68
N GLY A 226 -7.00 20.76 -1.74
CA GLY A 226 -7.62 21.61 -2.76
C GLY A 226 -7.99 20.92 -4.08
N SER A 227 -8.05 19.60 -4.17
CA SER A 227 -8.43 18.92 -5.41
C SER A 227 -9.63 18.00 -5.26
N ALA A 228 -10.60 18.18 -6.17
CA ALA A 228 -11.45 17.10 -6.67
C ALA A 228 -10.62 16.38 -7.77
N SER A 229 -9.63 15.57 -7.42
CA SER A 229 -8.73 14.97 -8.41
C SER A 229 -9.16 13.55 -8.76
N GLU A 230 -8.97 13.18 -10.04
CA GLU A 230 -9.17 11.81 -10.56
C GLU A 230 -8.27 10.75 -9.90
N HIS A 231 -7.40 11.14 -8.96
CA HIS A 231 -6.47 10.30 -8.23
C HIS A 231 -6.80 10.26 -6.74
N GLU A 232 -8.07 10.23 -6.41
CA GLU A 232 -8.53 10.07 -5.03
C GLU A 232 -8.10 8.70 -4.50
N VAL A 233 -7.45 8.68 -3.33
CA VAL A 233 -7.10 7.43 -2.66
C VAL A 233 -8.38 6.80 -2.14
N GLU A 234 -8.71 5.61 -2.62
CA GLU A 234 -9.87 4.88 -2.16
C GLU A 234 -9.64 4.33 -0.75
N VAL A 235 -10.66 4.43 0.11
CA VAL A 235 -10.62 3.94 1.49
C VAL A 235 -11.79 2.99 1.72
N LEU A 236 -11.46 1.75 2.11
CA LEU A 236 -12.41 0.71 2.47
C LEU A 236 -12.38 0.47 3.97
N GLY A 237 -13.51 0.14 4.57
CA GLY A 237 -13.59 -0.30 5.96
C GLY A 237 -14.15 -1.71 6.03
N MET A 238 -13.54 -2.57 6.85
CA MET A 238 -13.98 -3.95 7.05
C MET A 238 -13.49 -4.50 8.39
N SER A 239 -14.07 -5.61 8.83
CA SER A 239 -13.45 -6.48 9.81
C SER A 239 -12.77 -7.64 9.09
N VAL A 240 -11.45 -7.63 9.06
CA VAL A 240 -10.66 -8.69 8.41
C VAL A 240 -10.94 -10.07 9.02
N GLN A 241 -11.30 -10.12 10.29
CA GLN A 241 -11.60 -11.37 10.96
C GLN A 241 -12.92 -11.98 10.45
N ILE A 242 -13.97 -11.18 10.29
CA ILE A 242 -15.24 -11.64 9.72
C ILE A 242 -15.05 -12.11 8.29
N GLU A 243 -14.34 -11.35 7.47
CA GLU A 243 -14.05 -11.73 6.08
C GLU A 243 -13.29 -13.06 6.00
N ALA A 244 -12.32 -13.28 6.88
CA ALA A 244 -11.56 -14.53 6.93
C ALA A 244 -12.45 -15.74 7.31
N GLU A 245 -13.42 -15.56 8.20
CA GLU A 245 -14.37 -16.61 8.58
C GLU A 245 -15.39 -16.92 7.49
N GLU A 246 -15.90 -15.89 6.79
CA GLU A 246 -16.86 -16.08 5.69
C GLU A 246 -16.21 -16.80 4.50
N ILE A 247 -14.99 -16.43 4.12
CA ILE A 247 -14.23 -17.09 3.05
C ILE A 247 -13.92 -18.55 3.46
N GLY A 248 -13.55 -18.78 4.72
CA GLY A 248 -13.35 -20.14 5.25
C GLY A 248 -14.57 -21.03 5.15
N ARG A 249 -15.78 -20.48 5.32
CA ARG A 249 -17.05 -21.21 5.20
C ARG A 249 -17.46 -21.49 3.74
N ALA A 250 -17.05 -20.64 2.81
CA ALA A 250 -17.36 -20.80 1.39
C ALA A 250 -16.53 -21.89 0.69
N HIS A 251 -15.48 -22.39 1.35
CA HIS A 251 -14.58 -23.43 0.82
C HIS A 251 -14.81 -24.82 1.46
N VAL A 252 -15.80 -24.97 2.32
CA VAL A 252 -16.27 -26.24 2.91
C VAL A 252 -17.57 -26.66 2.24
#